data_23b696853113c5a6c1149b6813e21b31
#
_entry.id   23b696853113c5a6c1149b6813e21b31
#
_cell.length_a   1.000
_cell.length_b   1.000
_cell.length_c   1.000
_cell.angle_alpha   90.00
_cell.angle_beta   90.00
_cell.angle_gamma   90.00
#
_symmetry.space_group_name_H-M   'P 1'
#
loop_
_entity.id
_entity.type
_entity.pdbx_description
1 polymer ?
#
loop_
_entity_poly.entity_id
_entity_poly.type
_entity_poly.pdbx_seq_one_letter_code
_entity_poly.pdbx_strand_id
1 'polypeptide(L)'
;MFAFQKWSSALEMKRYIQRYVHHIDGLPDFSALRFTKYNQYESMILPLLKYLESHGVTISYDVKVTNVIIDQNNGFRVASSIEYEDSEGNEHFIPLTENDLVFITNGCCTDVSCYGTQNTIPDLTQIFPGHGDSWDLWKNIAIQGDDFGHPEVFCEHVDETNWMSATIETKDKEIIECIEHITHRNPLSGKVTTGGIVTVKDSVNNWYLSWTVNRQPQFKHQPKDTVLIWVYGLSTDVPGNYIRKPMRDCTGCEIAQEWLYHIGLDMDKIEDYAQTRCNTTTCYMPYITAFFQPRKKEDRPLVVPKN
;
A
#
# COMPACT_ATOMS: atom_id res chain seq x y z
N MET A 1 6.89 8.86 11.82
CA MET A 1 5.74 9.76 11.65
C MET A 1 4.63 8.99 10.95
N PHE A 2 3.35 9.25 11.24
CA PHE A 2 2.24 8.43 10.73
C PHE A 2 1.76 8.80 9.31
N ALA A 3 2.61 9.47 8.53
CA ALA A 3 2.33 9.90 7.15
C ALA A 3 1.12 10.85 6.99
N PHE A 4 0.68 11.50 8.05
CA PHE A 4 -0.34 12.54 7.96
C PHE A 4 0.24 13.82 7.34
N GLN A 5 -0.47 14.35 6.38
CA GLN A 5 -0.18 15.60 5.70
C GLN A 5 -1.12 16.73 6.16
N LYS A 6 -0.91 17.95 5.67
CA LYS A 6 -1.69 19.12 6.08
C LYS A 6 -3.18 19.01 5.75
N TRP A 7 -3.52 18.30 4.66
CA TRP A 7 -4.89 18.06 4.23
C TRP A 7 -5.58 16.93 5.02
N SER A 8 -4.81 16.05 5.66
CA SER A 8 -5.35 14.86 6.32
C SER A 8 -6.33 15.19 7.45
N SER A 9 -7.32 14.33 7.62
CA SER A 9 -8.33 14.43 8.67
C SER A 9 -7.71 14.46 10.09
N ALA A 10 -7.94 15.53 10.83
CA ALA A 10 -7.52 15.63 12.21
C ALA A 10 -8.17 14.57 13.11
N LEU A 11 -9.38 14.10 12.77
CA LEU A 11 -10.06 13.03 13.49
C LEU A 11 -9.34 11.70 13.30
N GLU A 12 -8.90 11.39 12.09
CA GLU A 12 -8.13 10.17 11.84
C GLU A 12 -6.76 10.23 12.54
N MET A 13 -6.08 11.36 12.49
CA MET A 13 -4.84 11.59 13.24
C MET A 13 -5.03 11.35 14.73
N LYS A 14 -6.10 11.90 15.33
CA LYS A 14 -6.45 11.66 16.72
C LYS A 14 -6.64 10.18 17.03
N ARG A 15 -7.35 9.44 16.16
CA ARG A 15 -7.58 7.99 16.32
C ARG A 15 -6.29 7.19 16.25
N TYR A 16 -5.38 7.55 15.35
CA TYR A 16 -4.06 6.92 15.26
C TYR A 16 -3.23 7.18 16.52
N ILE A 17 -3.15 8.42 16.98
CA ILE A 17 -2.44 8.75 18.22
C ILE A 17 -3.01 7.98 19.41
N GLN A 18 -4.34 7.92 19.54
CA GLN A 18 -4.97 7.17 20.63
C GLN A 18 -4.65 5.67 20.60
N ARG A 19 -4.46 5.09 19.41
CA ARG A 19 -4.12 3.66 19.26
C ARG A 19 -2.65 3.37 19.51
N TYR A 20 -1.76 4.29 19.20
CA TYR A 20 -0.32 4.03 19.16
C TYR A 20 0.51 4.78 20.20
N VAL A 21 -0.06 5.74 20.90
CA VAL A 21 0.70 6.55 21.87
C VAL A 21 1.38 5.72 22.96
N HIS A 22 0.74 4.67 23.41
CA HIS A 22 1.28 3.75 24.42
C HIS A 22 2.35 2.78 23.88
N HIS A 23 2.59 2.77 22.59
CA HIS A 23 3.64 2.00 21.92
C HIS A 23 4.76 2.87 21.36
N ILE A 24 4.77 4.18 21.69
CA ILE A 24 5.69 5.15 21.10
C ILE A 24 7.16 4.80 21.35
N ASP A 25 7.48 4.25 22.50
CA ASP A 25 8.84 3.85 22.85
C ASP A 25 9.35 2.67 22.02
N GLY A 26 8.44 1.86 21.49
CA GLY A 26 8.77 0.72 20.63
C GLY A 26 8.79 1.04 19.12
N LEU A 27 8.54 2.29 18.71
CA LEU A 27 8.54 2.67 17.29
C LEU A 27 9.94 2.64 16.64
N PRO A 28 11.03 3.05 17.32
CA PRO A 28 12.35 3.07 16.68
C PRO A 28 12.88 1.68 16.30
N ASP A 29 12.40 0.63 16.97
CA ASP A 29 12.86 -0.73 16.76
C ASP A 29 11.74 -1.72 16.42
N PHE A 30 10.52 -1.22 16.32
CA PHE A 30 9.29 -2.02 16.14
C PHE A 30 9.06 -3.10 17.22
N SER A 31 9.64 -2.94 18.39
CA SER A 31 9.51 -3.92 19.48
C SER A 31 8.06 -4.14 19.93
N ALA A 32 7.21 -3.13 19.76
CA ALA A 32 5.78 -3.21 20.04
C ALA A 32 4.98 -3.94 18.96
N LEU A 33 5.54 -4.15 17.76
CA LEU A 33 4.86 -4.76 16.65
C LEU A 33 5.20 -6.25 16.54
N ARG A 34 4.29 -7.01 15.94
CA ARG A 34 4.49 -8.42 15.65
C ARG A 34 4.63 -8.60 14.14
N PHE A 35 5.59 -9.39 13.74
CA PHE A 35 5.90 -9.69 12.36
C PHE A 35 5.77 -11.18 12.11
N THR A 36 5.31 -11.53 10.91
CA THR A 36 5.30 -12.91 10.43
C THR A 36 6.72 -13.39 10.14
N LYS A 37 6.91 -14.69 10.04
CA LYS A 37 8.23 -15.29 9.77
C LYS A 37 8.77 -14.86 8.40
N TYR A 38 7.92 -14.87 7.40
CA TYR A 38 8.15 -14.37 6.05
C TYR A 38 7.17 -13.25 5.74
N ASN A 39 7.05 -12.80 4.50
CA ASN A 39 6.00 -11.87 4.09
C ASN A 39 4.60 -12.39 4.44
N GLN A 40 3.63 -11.50 4.48
CA GLN A 40 2.26 -11.83 4.89
C GLN A 40 1.59 -12.82 3.91
N TYR A 41 1.90 -12.72 2.62
CA TYR A 41 1.34 -13.62 1.62
C TYR A 41 1.71 -15.09 1.91
N GLU A 42 3.01 -15.38 2.08
CA GLU A 42 3.49 -16.74 2.34
C GLU A 42 3.18 -17.24 3.75
N SER A 43 3.08 -16.33 4.72
CA SER A 43 2.90 -16.71 6.14
C SER A 43 1.45 -16.75 6.58
N MET A 44 0.55 -16.00 5.94
CA MET A 44 -0.85 -15.87 6.33
C MET A 44 -1.80 -16.21 5.18
N ILE A 45 -1.66 -15.54 4.03
CA ILE A 45 -2.65 -15.64 2.95
C ILE A 45 -2.67 -17.07 2.36
N LEU A 46 -1.53 -17.59 1.93
CA LEU A 46 -1.48 -18.94 1.35
C LEU A 46 -1.97 -20.06 2.30
N PRO A 47 -1.58 -20.10 3.58
CA PRO A 47 -2.13 -21.08 4.51
C PRO A 47 -3.64 -20.93 4.71
N LEU A 48 -4.14 -19.69 4.79
CA LEU A 48 -5.56 -19.41 4.95
C LEU A 48 -6.37 -19.85 3.71
N LEU A 49 -5.90 -19.54 2.52
CA LEU A 49 -6.52 -19.98 1.26
C LEU A 49 -6.67 -21.50 1.22
N LYS A 50 -5.58 -22.24 1.48
CA LYS A 50 -5.60 -23.70 1.53
C LYS A 50 -6.58 -24.26 2.56
N TYR A 51 -6.66 -23.62 3.72
CA TYR A 51 -7.61 -24.00 4.76
C TYR A 51 -9.06 -23.81 4.28
N LEU A 52 -9.39 -22.64 3.75
CA LEU A 52 -10.73 -22.30 3.27
C LEU A 52 -11.17 -23.25 2.13
N GLU A 53 -10.32 -23.46 1.13
CA GLU A 53 -10.58 -24.38 0.02
C GLU A 53 -10.83 -25.80 0.52
N SER A 54 -10.05 -26.28 1.49
CA SER A 54 -10.23 -27.61 2.09
C SER A 54 -11.54 -27.76 2.87
N HIS A 55 -12.22 -26.66 3.19
CA HIS A 55 -13.51 -26.61 3.88
C HIS A 55 -14.66 -26.20 2.94
N GLY A 56 -14.46 -26.31 1.64
CA GLY A 56 -15.51 -26.12 0.64
C GLY A 56 -15.80 -24.65 0.26
N VAL A 57 -14.90 -23.72 0.62
CA VAL A 57 -15.01 -22.33 0.15
C VAL A 57 -14.51 -22.27 -1.29
N THR A 58 -15.34 -21.72 -2.17
CA THR A 58 -14.95 -21.44 -3.56
C THR A 58 -14.37 -20.03 -3.65
N ILE A 59 -13.21 -19.87 -4.26
CA ILE A 59 -12.56 -18.60 -4.50
C ILE A 59 -12.44 -18.42 -6.02
N SER A 60 -13.06 -17.37 -6.54
CA SER A 60 -13.01 -17.03 -7.96
C SER A 60 -12.08 -15.84 -8.15
N TYR A 61 -11.09 -16.02 -9.04
CA TYR A 61 -10.16 -14.97 -9.46
C TYR A 61 -10.56 -14.45 -10.85
N ASP A 62 -9.97 -13.34 -11.25
CA ASP A 62 -10.20 -12.68 -12.54
C ASP A 62 -11.68 -12.39 -12.80
N VAL A 63 -12.38 -12.01 -11.73
CA VAL A 63 -13.78 -11.62 -11.71
C VAL A 63 -13.88 -10.19 -11.19
N LYS A 64 -14.46 -9.31 -12.00
CA LYS A 64 -14.75 -7.93 -11.61
C LYS A 64 -16.20 -7.83 -11.17
N VAL A 65 -16.45 -7.69 -9.88
CA VAL A 65 -17.81 -7.39 -9.37
C VAL A 65 -18.12 -5.94 -9.71
N THR A 66 -19.12 -5.74 -10.54
CA THR A 66 -19.53 -4.42 -11.04
C THR A 66 -20.63 -3.79 -10.19
N ASN A 67 -21.49 -4.61 -9.57
CA ASN A 67 -22.57 -4.11 -8.73
C ASN A 67 -23.06 -5.17 -7.74
N VAL A 68 -23.72 -4.71 -6.69
CA VAL A 68 -24.57 -5.53 -5.82
C VAL A 68 -25.92 -4.81 -5.76
N ILE A 69 -26.95 -5.42 -6.34
CA ILE A 69 -28.29 -4.85 -6.35
C ILE A 69 -28.93 -5.02 -4.97
N ILE A 70 -29.41 -3.92 -4.42
CA ILE A 70 -29.96 -3.87 -3.06
C ILE A 70 -31.40 -3.39 -3.13
N ASP A 71 -32.32 -4.31 -2.90
CA ASP A 71 -33.75 -4.02 -2.84
C ASP A 71 -34.17 -3.51 -1.45
N GLN A 72 -35.12 -2.60 -1.45
CA GLN A 72 -35.76 -2.13 -0.24
C GLN A 72 -37.08 -2.89 -0.04
N ASN A 73 -37.07 -3.84 0.88
CA ASN A 73 -38.25 -4.66 1.16
C ASN A 73 -38.71 -4.50 2.62
N ASN A 74 -39.93 -4.05 2.82
CA ASN A 74 -40.55 -3.87 4.17
C ASN A 74 -39.69 -3.07 5.17
N GLY A 75 -38.90 -2.07 4.68
CA GLY A 75 -38.02 -1.27 5.50
C GLY A 75 -36.65 -1.92 5.78
N PHE A 76 -36.39 -3.11 5.24
CA PHE A 76 -35.09 -3.78 5.25
C PHE A 76 -34.40 -3.64 3.87
N ARG A 77 -33.09 -3.64 3.89
CA ARG A 77 -32.28 -3.70 2.68
C ARG A 77 -31.78 -5.12 2.49
N VAL A 78 -32.07 -5.67 1.33
CA VAL A 78 -31.73 -7.06 0.97
C VAL A 78 -30.97 -7.04 -0.33
N ALA A 79 -29.78 -7.64 -0.34
CA ALA A 79 -29.05 -7.87 -1.59
C ALA A 79 -29.80 -8.93 -2.41
N SER A 80 -30.18 -8.59 -3.64
CA SER A 80 -30.97 -9.47 -4.53
C SER A 80 -30.15 -10.10 -5.65
N SER A 81 -29.05 -9.47 -6.04
CA SER A 81 -28.10 -10.06 -6.98
C SER A 81 -26.71 -9.45 -6.86
N ILE A 82 -25.70 -10.22 -7.29
CA ILE A 82 -24.34 -9.74 -7.54
C ILE A 82 -24.13 -9.75 -9.05
N GLU A 83 -23.73 -8.61 -9.61
CA GLU A 83 -23.39 -8.45 -11.01
C GLU A 83 -21.85 -8.43 -11.16
N TYR A 84 -21.33 -9.12 -12.16
CA TYR A 84 -19.89 -9.19 -12.38
C TYR A 84 -19.56 -9.44 -13.85
N GLU A 85 -18.34 -9.05 -14.23
CA GLU A 85 -17.69 -9.37 -15.49
C GLU A 85 -16.64 -10.46 -15.29
N ASP A 86 -16.54 -11.38 -16.22
CA ASP A 86 -15.46 -12.37 -16.29
C ASP A 86 -14.20 -11.79 -16.98
N SER A 87 -13.14 -12.58 -17.06
CA SER A 87 -11.88 -12.16 -17.71
C SER A 87 -12.00 -11.86 -19.22
N GLU A 88 -13.10 -12.27 -19.86
CA GLU A 88 -13.39 -12.00 -21.27
C GLU A 88 -14.29 -10.76 -21.43
N GLY A 89 -14.75 -10.16 -20.32
CA GLY A 89 -15.64 -9.01 -20.31
C GLY A 89 -17.13 -9.37 -20.51
N ASN A 90 -17.49 -10.66 -20.34
CA ASN A 90 -18.89 -11.04 -20.38
C ASN A 90 -19.56 -10.73 -19.06
N GLU A 91 -20.77 -10.17 -19.13
CA GLU A 91 -21.58 -9.84 -17.96
C GLU A 91 -22.31 -11.09 -17.44
N HIS A 92 -22.27 -11.25 -16.13
CA HIS A 92 -22.92 -12.32 -15.40
C HIS A 92 -23.64 -11.77 -14.16
N PHE A 93 -24.56 -12.56 -13.62
CA PHE A 93 -25.16 -12.26 -12.33
C PHE A 93 -25.38 -13.51 -11.49
N ILE A 94 -25.33 -13.35 -10.17
CA ILE A 94 -25.66 -14.37 -9.17
C ILE A 94 -26.93 -13.92 -8.48
N PRO A 95 -28.08 -14.61 -8.67
CA PRO A 95 -29.30 -14.30 -7.94
C PRO A 95 -29.12 -14.69 -6.46
N LEU A 96 -29.62 -13.85 -5.57
CA LEU A 96 -29.55 -14.05 -4.13
C LEU A 96 -30.96 -14.23 -3.55
N THR A 97 -31.01 -14.90 -2.42
CA THR A 97 -32.22 -15.12 -1.62
C THR A 97 -32.10 -14.39 -0.28
N GLU A 98 -33.18 -14.31 0.46
CA GLU A 98 -33.21 -13.72 1.81
C GLU A 98 -32.33 -14.46 2.84
N ASN A 99 -31.86 -15.66 2.52
CA ASN A 99 -30.99 -16.46 3.38
C ASN A 99 -29.50 -16.27 3.05
N ASP A 100 -29.18 -15.50 2.02
CA ASP A 100 -27.81 -15.24 1.61
C ASP A 100 -27.24 -14.02 2.35
N LEU A 101 -25.98 -14.10 2.73
CA LEU A 101 -25.25 -12.99 3.34
C LEU A 101 -24.17 -12.50 2.37
N VAL A 102 -24.15 -11.21 2.08
CA VAL A 102 -23.17 -10.58 1.22
C VAL A 102 -22.26 -9.66 2.04
N PHE A 103 -20.96 -9.91 1.98
CA PHE A 103 -19.94 -9.06 2.59
C PHE A 103 -19.21 -8.31 1.48
N ILE A 104 -19.26 -6.98 1.52
CA ILE A 104 -18.64 -6.13 0.50
C ILE A 104 -17.44 -5.42 1.11
N THR A 105 -16.27 -5.61 0.49
CA THR A 105 -15.02 -4.93 0.85
C THR A 105 -14.54 -4.13 -0.36
N ASN A 106 -15.10 -2.96 -0.54
CA ASN A 106 -14.79 -2.06 -1.65
C ASN A 106 -13.99 -0.82 -1.20
N GLY A 107 -13.59 0.02 -2.15
CA GLY A 107 -12.77 1.19 -1.88
C GLY A 107 -11.34 0.79 -1.47
N CYS A 108 -10.62 0.10 -2.34
CA CYS A 108 -9.27 -0.40 -2.06
C CYS A 108 -8.21 0.68 -2.22
N CYS A 109 -7.40 0.90 -1.18
CA CYS A 109 -6.31 1.89 -1.22
C CYS A 109 -5.13 1.49 -2.11
N THR A 110 -5.08 0.26 -2.59
CA THR A 110 -4.07 -0.22 -3.56
C THR A 110 -4.64 -0.45 -4.96
N ASP A 111 -5.88 -0.02 -5.19
CA ASP A 111 -6.50 -0.10 -6.51
C ASP A 111 -5.70 0.69 -7.55
N VAL A 112 -5.69 0.20 -8.77
CA VAL A 112 -4.94 0.74 -9.93
C VAL A 112 -3.47 1.09 -9.64
N SER A 113 -2.84 0.39 -8.68
CA SER A 113 -1.40 0.51 -8.46
C SER A 113 -0.64 0.09 -9.72
N CYS A 114 0.36 0.86 -10.10
CA CYS A 114 1.18 0.56 -11.26
C CYS A 114 2.66 0.42 -10.89
N TYR A 115 3.39 -0.34 -11.70
CA TYR A 115 4.72 -0.82 -11.37
C TYR A 115 5.75 -0.36 -12.39
N GLY A 116 6.95 -0.10 -11.89
CA GLY A 116 8.16 0.09 -12.69
C GLY A 116 9.24 -0.91 -12.30
N THR A 117 10.31 -0.90 -13.05
CA THR A 117 11.46 -1.79 -12.84
C THR A 117 12.73 -0.98 -12.59
N GLN A 118 13.86 -1.67 -12.46
CA GLN A 118 15.18 -1.06 -12.42
C GLN A 118 15.36 0.03 -13.48
N ASN A 119 14.84 -0.18 -14.69
CA ASN A 119 15.10 0.65 -15.86
C ASN A 119 13.84 1.29 -16.48
N THR A 120 12.68 1.10 -15.88
CA THR A 120 11.42 1.66 -16.38
C THR A 120 10.68 2.41 -15.28
N ILE A 121 10.02 3.49 -15.66
CA ILE A 121 9.09 4.22 -14.80
C ILE A 121 7.74 3.48 -14.76
N PRO A 122 6.92 3.65 -13.70
CA PRO A 122 5.53 3.21 -13.71
C PRO A 122 4.74 3.91 -14.82
N ASP A 123 3.85 3.17 -15.48
CA ASP A 123 2.93 3.79 -16.45
C ASP A 123 1.76 4.43 -15.70
N LEU A 124 1.71 5.76 -15.71
CA LEU A 124 0.68 6.55 -15.04
C LEU A 124 -0.47 6.97 -15.97
N THR A 125 -0.51 6.51 -17.22
CA THR A 125 -1.50 6.95 -18.21
C THR A 125 -2.93 6.58 -17.84
N GLN A 126 -3.11 5.55 -17.01
CA GLN A 126 -4.41 5.10 -16.53
C GLN A 126 -4.76 5.66 -15.13
N ILE A 127 -3.93 6.54 -14.57
CA ILE A 127 -4.17 7.13 -13.26
C ILE A 127 -4.90 8.44 -13.40
N PHE A 128 -6.16 8.46 -13.00
CA PHE A 128 -6.99 9.66 -12.94
C PHE A 128 -7.99 9.58 -11.76
N PRO A 129 -8.50 10.72 -11.28
CA PRO A 129 -9.43 10.77 -10.15
C PRO A 129 -10.63 9.85 -10.33
N GLY A 130 -10.97 9.12 -9.29
CA GLY A 130 -12.13 8.26 -9.25
C GLY A 130 -12.01 6.94 -10.02
N HIS A 131 -10.90 6.67 -10.69
CA HIS A 131 -10.73 5.42 -11.45
C HIS A 131 -10.33 4.25 -10.56
N GLY A 132 -10.92 3.07 -10.85
CA GLY A 132 -10.58 1.80 -10.21
C GLY A 132 -11.79 0.92 -9.96
N ASP A 133 -11.64 -0.38 -10.11
CA ASP A 133 -12.74 -1.34 -10.06
C ASP A 133 -13.43 -1.37 -8.69
N SER A 134 -12.68 -1.25 -7.62
CA SER A 134 -13.25 -1.22 -6.27
C SER A 134 -13.97 0.09 -5.94
N TRP A 135 -13.55 1.19 -6.56
CA TRP A 135 -14.22 2.48 -6.45
C TRP A 135 -15.49 2.52 -7.30
N ASP A 136 -15.45 1.97 -8.51
CA ASP A 136 -16.60 1.87 -9.40
C ASP A 136 -17.70 1.00 -8.78
N LEU A 137 -17.36 -0.15 -8.18
CA LEU A 137 -18.30 -0.94 -7.40
C LEU A 137 -18.97 -0.12 -6.30
N TRP A 138 -18.20 0.67 -5.54
CA TRP A 138 -18.79 1.49 -4.49
C TRP A 138 -19.68 2.60 -5.05
N LYS A 139 -19.30 3.25 -6.14
CA LYS A 139 -20.15 4.25 -6.83
C LYS A 139 -21.48 3.64 -7.28
N ASN A 140 -21.43 2.46 -7.91
CA ASN A 140 -22.63 1.75 -8.36
C ASN A 140 -23.56 1.34 -7.21
N ILE A 141 -23.01 1.01 -6.05
CA ILE A 141 -23.81 0.76 -4.85
C ILE A 141 -24.33 2.08 -4.28
N ALA A 142 -23.52 3.14 -4.25
CA ALA A 142 -23.88 4.42 -3.64
C ALA A 142 -25.08 5.11 -4.30
N ILE A 143 -25.26 4.97 -5.62
CA ILE A 143 -26.41 5.53 -6.33
C ILE A 143 -27.75 4.86 -5.94
N GLN A 144 -27.74 3.73 -5.26
CA GLN A 144 -28.94 3.01 -4.85
C GLN A 144 -29.54 3.53 -3.52
N GLY A 145 -28.84 4.43 -2.82
CA GLY A 145 -29.37 5.05 -1.61
C GLY A 145 -28.35 5.87 -0.83
N ASP A 146 -28.83 6.94 -0.20
CA ASP A 146 -28.02 7.95 0.49
C ASP A 146 -27.16 7.44 1.65
N ASP A 147 -27.45 6.26 2.18
CA ASP A 147 -26.72 5.66 3.30
C ASP A 147 -25.61 4.68 2.87
N PHE A 148 -25.34 4.55 1.58
CA PHE A 148 -24.20 3.80 1.07
C PHE A 148 -22.90 4.62 0.96
N GLY A 149 -22.94 5.88 1.42
CA GLY A 149 -21.77 6.78 1.49
C GLY A 149 -21.45 7.47 0.17
N HIS A 150 -20.34 8.18 0.18
CA HIS A 150 -19.90 9.04 -0.93
C HIS A 150 -18.44 8.68 -1.30
N PRO A 151 -18.22 7.70 -2.21
CA PRO A 151 -16.88 7.22 -2.56
C PRO A 151 -15.98 8.30 -3.16
N GLU A 152 -16.54 9.30 -3.85
CA GLU A 152 -15.82 10.41 -4.45
C GLU A 152 -14.99 11.21 -3.43
N VAL A 153 -15.45 11.31 -2.20
CA VAL A 153 -14.70 11.96 -1.10
C VAL A 153 -13.33 11.30 -0.87
N PHE A 154 -13.21 10.02 -1.24
CA PHE A 154 -12.00 9.24 -1.03
C PHE A 154 -11.16 9.08 -2.29
N CYS A 155 -11.78 8.96 -3.45
CA CYS A 155 -11.09 8.59 -4.69
C CYS A 155 -10.83 9.73 -5.68
N GLU A 156 -11.34 10.95 -5.43
CA GLU A 156 -11.15 12.06 -6.37
C GLU A 156 -9.84 12.85 -6.19
N HIS A 157 -9.07 12.58 -5.15
CA HIS A 157 -7.89 13.37 -4.77
C HIS A 157 -6.58 12.59 -4.92
N VAL A 158 -6.36 11.99 -6.09
CA VAL A 158 -5.15 11.17 -6.37
C VAL A 158 -3.85 11.95 -6.29
N ASP A 159 -3.88 13.26 -6.50
CA ASP A 159 -2.75 14.17 -6.33
C ASP A 159 -2.30 14.33 -4.87
N GLU A 160 -3.21 14.17 -3.92
CA GLU A 160 -2.94 14.23 -2.48
C GLU A 160 -2.69 12.85 -1.87
N THR A 161 -3.44 11.83 -2.31
CA THR A 161 -3.51 10.52 -1.63
C THR A 161 -2.46 9.52 -2.09
N ASN A 162 -1.70 9.86 -3.11
CA ASN A 162 -0.72 8.96 -3.69
C ASN A 162 0.58 8.87 -2.87
N TRP A 163 1.22 7.71 -2.96
CA TRP A 163 2.62 7.49 -2.60
C TRP A 163 3.31 6.70 -3.70
N MET A 164 4.62 6.74 -3.65
CA MET A 164 5.44 5.82 -4.43
C MET A 164 6.36 5.05 -3.50
N SER A 165 6.44 3.76 -3.71
CA SER A 165 7.37 2.89 -3.00
C SER A 165 8.34 2.21 -3.96
N ALA A 166 9.44 1.72 -3.40
CA ALA A 166 10.36 0.85 -4.10
C ALA A 166 10.83 -0.27 -3.17
N THR A 167 11.05 -1.44 -3.74
CA THR A 167 11.74 -2.53 -3.08
C THR A 167 13.12 -2.65 -3.72
N ILE A 168 14.15 -2.43 -2.92
CA ILE A 168 15.55 -2.51 -3.34
C ILE A 168 16.12 -3.83 -2.81
N GLU A 169 16.60 -4.67 -3.71
CA GLU A 169 17.32 -5.89 -3.38
C GLU A 169 18.82 -5.64 -3.54
N THR A 170 19.61 -6.04 -2.55
CA THR A 170 21.07 -5.96 -2.60
C THR A 170 21.74 -7.10 -1.85
N LYS A 171 22.98 -7.42 -2.27
CA LYS A 171 23.93 -8.31 -1.58
C LYS A 171 25.23 -7.59 -1.25
N ASP A 172 25.29 -6.32 -1.58
CA ASP A 172 26.53 -5.55 -1.44
C ASP A 172 26.84 -5.27 0.03
N LYS A 173 28.07 -5.57 0.42
CA LYS A 173 28.51 -5.47 1.82
C LYS A 173 28.61 -4.03 2.29
N GLU A 174 29.05 -3.12 1.44
CA GLU A 174 29.22 -1.71 1.81
C GLU A 174 27.85 -1.05 2.04
N ILE A 175 26.84 -1.37 1.20
CA ILE A 175 25.46 -0.93 1.41
C ILE A 175 24.92 -1.50 2.74
N ILE A 176 25.17 -2.77 3.02
CA ILE A 176 24.74 -3.42 4.27
C ILE A 176 25.43 -2.77 5.48
N GLU A 177 26.70 -2.42 5.38
CA GLU A 177 27.46 -1.70 6.41
C GLU A 177 26.91 -0.28 6.65
N CYS A 178 26.51 0.44 5.60
CA CYS A 178 25.81 1.73 5.74
C CYS A 178 24.49 1.59 6.52
N ILE A 179 23.69 0.56 6.21
CA ILE A 179 22.45 0.26 6.94
C ILE A 179 22.76 -0.03 8.42
N GLU A 180 23.77 -0.87 8.68
CA GLU A 180 24.16 -1.24 10.03
C GLU A 180 24.72 -0.05 10.82
N HIS A 181 25.49 0.81 10.17
CA HIS A 181 26.01 2.05 10.78
C HIS A 181 24.88 2.97 11.27
N ILE A 182 23.84 3.14 10.47
CA ILE A 182 22.70 4.00 10.82
C ILE A 182 21.79 3.36 11.87
N THR A 183 21.50 2.07 11.72
CA THR A 183 20.50 1.38 12.54
C THR A 183 21.08 0.72 13.79
N HIS A 184 22.41 0.58 13.87
CA HIS A 184 23.15 -0.20 14.86
C HIS A 184 22.69 -1.67 14.93
N ARG A 185 22.21 -2.21 13.79
CA ARG A 185 21.69 -3.57 13.68
C ARG A 185 22.08 -4.18 12.34
N ASN A 186 22.57 -5.41 12.38
CA ASN A 186 22.86 -6.13 11.15
C ASN A 186 21.54 -6.57 10.47
N PRO A 187 21.27 -6.16 9.23
CA PRO A 187 20.04 -6.51 8.52
C PRO A 187 19.89 -8.02 8.25
N LEU A 188 20.99 -8.77 8.20
CA LEU A 188 20.98 -10.22 8.01
C LEU A 188 20.75 -11.02 9.31
N SER A 189 20.62 -10.34 10.45
CA SER A 189 20.43 -11.00 11.77
C SER A 189 19.09 -11.71 11.97
N GLY A 190 18.16 -11.58 11.03
CA GLY A 190 16.79 -12.11 11.14
C GLY A 190 15.88 -11.33 12.09
N LYS A 191 16.26 -10.12 12.46
CA LYS A 191 15.47 -9.18 13.27
C LYS A 191 15.06 -7.98 12.44
N VAL A 192 14.05 -7.24 12.88
CA VAL A 192 13.72 -5.93 12.31
C VAL A 192 14.92 -5.00 12.54
N THR A 193 15.38 -4.35 11.49
CA THR A 193 16.60 -3.53 11.53
C THR A 193 16.35 -2.05 11.67
N THR A 194 15.15 -1.59 11.34
CA THR A 194 14.77 -0.19 11.46
C THR A 194 13.29 -0.05 11.78
N GLY A 195 12.92 1.05 12.41
CA GLY A 195 11.56 1.39 12.80
C GLY A 195 10.78 2.19 11.74
N GLY A 196 11.12 2.10 10.46
CA GLY A 196 10.45 2.88 9.42
C GLY A 196 10.80 4.38 9.49
N ILE A 197 11.98 4.71 9.96
CA ILE A 197 12.40 6.09 10.20
C ILE A 197 12.97 6.69 8.92
N VAL A 198 12.68 7.94 8.71
CA VAL A 198 13.32 8.76 7.70
C VAL A 198 14.78 8.99 8.09
N THR A 199 15.67 8.59 7.24
CA THR A 199 17.09 8.91 7.35
C THR A 199 17.42 9.97 6.33
N VAL A 200 17.90 11.10 6.77
CA VAL A 200 18.17 12.24 5.91
C VAL A 200 19.62 12.68 6.06
N LYS A 201 20.29 12.84 4.96
CA LYS A 201 21.58 13.49 4.89
C LYS A 201 21.42 15.02 4.98
N ASP A 202 20.39 15.53 4.32
CA ASP A 202 20.06 16.95 4.30
C ASP A 202 18.98 17.30 5.35
N SER A 203 18.92 18.54 5.76
CA SER A 203 17.91 19.03 6.69
C SER A 203 16.48 18.96 6.13
N VAL A 204 16.34 18.87 4.81
CA VAL A 204 15.08 18.71 4.08
C VAL A 204 15.18 17.50 3.18
N ASN A 205 14.26 16.57 3.37
CA ASN A 205 14.10 15.44 2.47
C ASN A 205 12.89 15.74 1.56
N ASN A 206 13.15 16.11 0.32
CA ASN A 206 12.12 16.61 -0.58
C ASN A 206 11.01 15.60 -0.86
N TRP A 207 11.36 14.30 -1.01
CA TRP A 207 10.36 13.26 -1.23
C TRP A 207 9.69 12.77 0.07
N TYR A 208 10.12 13.27 1.22
CA TYR A 208 9.79 12.67 2.52
C TYR A 208 10.08 11.17 2.49
N LEU A 209 11.25 10.81 1.94
CA LEU A 209 11.68 9.45 1.75
C LEU A 209 11.87 8.77 3.09
N SER A 210 11.21 7.65 3.27
CA SER A 210 11.37 6.77 4.42
C SER A 210 11.76 5.38 3.94
N TRP A 211 12.41 4.61 4.80
CA TRP A 211 12.80 3.25 4.47
C TRP A 211 12.78 2.33 5.68
N THR A 212 12.64 1.05 5.42
CA THR A 212 12.70 0.02 6.45
C THR A 212 13.31 -1.25 5.88
N VAL A 213 14.06 -1.94 6.71
CA VAL A 213 14.53 -3.31 6.44
C VAL A 213 13.78 -4.22 7.40
N ASN A 214 12.79 -4.90 6.89
CA ASN A 214 12.02 -5.86 7.64
C ASN A 214 12.87 -7.07 8.03
N ARG A 215 12.31 -7.93 8.85
CA ARG A 215 12.94 -9.20 9.21
C ARG A 215 13.34 -9.98 7.97
N GLN A 216 14.60 -10.38 7.87
CA GLN A 216 15.11 -11.22 6.80
C GLN A 216 15.19 -12.70 7.25
N PRO A 217 14.98 -13.68 6.36
CA PRO A 217 14.54 -13.50 4.98
C PRO A 217 13.06 -13.09 4.90
N GLN A 218 12.75 -12.24 3.91
CA GLN A 218 11.39 -11.77 3.64
C GLN A 218 10.57 -12.81 2.85
N PHE A 219 11.24 -13.64 2.07
CA PHE A 219 10.66 -14.73 1.29
C PHE A 219 11.28 -16.09 1.69
N LYS A 220 10.53 -17.17 1.58
CA LYS A 220 10.99 -18.53 1.93
C LYS A 220 12.23 -18.98 1.16
N HIS A 221 12.32 -18.58 -0.10
CA HIS A 221 13.40 -18.94 -1.00
C HIS A 221 14.43 -17.85 -1.24
N GLN A 222 14.39 -16.80 -0.43
CA GLN A 222 15.36 -15.69 -0.51
C GLN A 222 16.76 -16.20 -0.17
N PRO A 223 17.78 -15.86 -0.98
CA PRO A 223 19.17 -16.16 -0.65
C PRO A 223 19.59 -15.52 0.69
N LYS A 224 20.43 -16.21 1.45
CA LYS A 224 20.79 -15.80 2.81
C LYS A 224 21.60 -14.50 2.89
N ASP A 225 22.28 -14.17 1.81
CA ASP A 225 23.12 -12.97 1.65
C ASP A 225 22.38 -11.77 1.07
N THR A 226 21.08 -11.94 0.78
CA THR A 226 20.24 -10.90 0.18
C THR A 226 19.49 -10.12 1.24
N VAL A 227 19.50 -8.79 1.12
CA VAL A 227 18.69 -7.86 1.91
C VAL A 227 17.68 -7.18 1.02
N LEU A 228 16.44 -7.14 1.49
CA LEU A 228 15.36 -6.41 0.86
C LEU A 228 15.03 -5.16 1.70
N ILE A 229 15.12 -4.02 1.07
CA ILE A 229 14.83 -2.72 1.66
C ILE A 229 13.54 -2.20 1.03
N TRP A 230 12.58 -1.85 1.86
CA TRP A 230 11.39 -1.14 1.40
C TRP A 230 11.56 0.35 1.63
N VAL A 231 11.46 1.10 0.54
CA VAL A 231 11.59 2.56 0.50
C VAL A 231 10.25 3.14 0.04
N TYR A 232 9.83 4.27 0.61
CA TYR A 232 8.65 4.97 0.15
C TYR A 232 8.79 6.49 0.31
N GLY A 233 8.18 7.22 -0.63
CA GLY A 233 8.12 8.67 -0.62
C GLY A 233 6.68 9.16 -0.60
N LEU A 234 6.43 10.22 0.17
CA LEU A 234 5.11 10.83 0.37
C LEU A 234 4.87 12.02 -0.58
N SER A 235 5.94 12.64 -1.08
CA SER A 235 5.89 13.72 -2.06
C SER A 235 6.44 13.20 -3.37
N THR A 236 5.54 12.77 -4.26
CA THR A 236 5.92 12.11 -5.50
C THR A 236 6.09 13.07 -6.68
N ASP A 237 5.67 14.32 -6.52
CA ASP A 237 5.56 15.36 -7.55
C ASP A 237 6.66 16.41 -7.51
N VAL A 238 7.56 16.35 -6.53
CA VAL A 238 8.66 17.31 -6.36
C VAL A 238 10.01 16.67 -6.68
N PRO A 239 11.01 17.45 -7.13
CA PRO A 239 12.38 16.95 -7.34
C PRO A 239 13.01 16.45 -6.05
N GLY A 240 13.76 15.34 -6.13
CA GLY A 240 14.54 14.81 -5.03
C GLY A 240 15.75 15.68 -4.64
N ASN A 241 16.49 15.23 -3.64
CA ASN A 241 17.70 15.92 -3.18
C ASN A 241 18.91 15.62 -4.06
N TYR A 242 19.04 14.38 -4.49
CA TYR A 242 20.10 13.92 -5.41
C TYR A 242 19.55 13.83 -6.84
N ILE A 243 18.46 13.09 -7.04
CA ILE A 243 17.74 12.98 -8.32
C ILE A 243 16.84 14.21 -8.50
N ARG A 244 17.18 15.06 -9.47
CA ARG A 244 16.50 16.36 -9.69
C ARG A 244 15.23 16.27 -10.54
N LYS A 245 14.42 15.22 -10.31
CA LYS A 245 13.10 15.05 -10.92
C LYS A 245 12.08 14.48 -9.93
N PRO A 246 10.77 14.57 -10.21
CA PRO A 246 9.73 13.99 -9.36
C PRO A 246 9.92 12.47 -9.18
N MET A 247 9.62 11.96 -7.98
CA MET A 247 9.80 10.54 -7.69
C MET A 247 8.96 9.65 -8.62
N ARG A 248 7.74 10.08 -8.96
CA ARG A 248 6.85 9.36 -9.88
C ARG A 248 7.38 9.19 -11.30
N ASP A 249 8.32 10.03 -11.70
CA ASP A 249 8.97 10.02 -13.03
C ASP A 249 10.32 9.30 -13.01
N CYS A 250 10.66 8.64 -11.87
CA CYS A 250 11.93 7.95 -11.68
C CYS A 250 11.83 6.46 -11.99
N THR A 251 12.89 5.93 -12.58
CA THR A 251 13.15 4.49 -12.65
C THR A 251 13.53 3.93 -11.28
N GLY A 252 13.49 2.62 -11.12
CA GLY A 252 13.98 1.98 -9.89
C GLY A 252 15.44 2.31 -9.58
N CYS A 253 16.29 2.37 -10.61
CA CYS A 253 17.69 2.75 -10.45
C CYS A 253 17.86 4.16 -9.87
N GLU A 254 17.08 5.13 -10.35
CA GLU A 254 17.13 6.50 -9.86
C GLU A 254 16.60 6.63 -8.42
N ILE A 255 15.58 5.87 -8.05
CA ILE A 255 15.10 5.83 -6.66
C ILE A 255 16.17 5.18 -5.75
N ALA A 256 16.85 4.15 -6.22
CA ALA A 256 17.96 3.57 -5.48
C ALA A 256 19.11 4.57 -5.29
N GLN A 257 19.44 5.40 -6.30
CA GLN A 257 20.43 6.47 -6.18
C GLN A 257 20.06 7.49 -5.10
N GLU A 258 18.81 7.97 -5.09
CA GLU A 258 18.33 8.90 -4.07
C GLU A 258 18.42 8.28 -2.66
N TRP A 259 18.02 7.02 -2.52
CA TRP A 259 18.12 6.31 -1.25
C TRP A 259 19.58 6.11 -0.81
N LEU A 260 20.49 5.68 -1.70
CA LEU A 260 21.92 5.52 -1.42
C LEU A 260 22.56 6.83 -0.98
N TYR A 261 22.18 7.95 -1.61
CA TYR A 261 22.57 9.29 -1.17
C TYR A 261 22.17 9.55 0.29
N HIS A 262 20.92 9.26 0.64
CA HIS A 262 20.41 9.51 1.99
C HIS A 262 20.99 8.59 3.06
N ILE A 263 21.40 7.37 2.73
CA ILE A 263 22.11 6.50 3.68
C ILE A 263 23.61 6.82 3.81
N GLY A 264 24.11 7.78 3.02
CA GLY A 264 25.47 8.30 3.15
C GLY A 264 26.53 7.50 2.42
N LEU A 265 26.16 6.78 1.35
CA LEU A 265 27.16 6.18 0.45
C LEU A 265 28.00 7.29 -0.22
N ASP A 266 29.28 7.00 -0.51
CA ASP A 266 30.18 7.93 -1.20
C ASP A 266 29.60 8.36 -2.56
N MET A 267 29.61 9.66 -2.82
CA MET A 267 28.97 10.26 -3.98
C MET A 267 29.43 9.70 -5.33
N ASP A 268 30.67 9.34 -5.44
CA ASP A 268 31.29 8.77 -6.64
C ASP A 268 30.88 7.32 -6.91
N LYS A 269 30.27 6.65 -5.94
CA LYS A 269 29.80 5.26 -6.05
C LYS A 269 28.32 5.13 -6.32
N ILE A 270 27.53 6.16 -6.05
CA ILE A 270 26.04 6.08 -6.02
C ILE A 270 25.50 5.54 -7.34
N GLU A 271 25.89 6.11 -8.47
CA GLU A 271 25.38 5.74 -9.79
C GLU A 271 25.75 4.29 -10.14
N ASP A 272 27.02 3.92 -9.98
CA ASP A 272 27.49 2.57 -10.25
C ASP A 272 26.81 1.53 -9.34
N TYR A 273 26.70 1.81 -8.04
CA TYR A 273 26.09 0.88 -7.08
C TYR A 273 24.59 0.71 -7.30
N ALA A 274 23.88 1.78 -7.59
CA ALA A 274 22.48 1.69 -7.95
C ALA A 274 22.24 0.83 -9.19
N GLN A 275 23.12 0.96 -10.19
CA GLN A 275 23.01 0.23 -11.44
C GLN A 275 23.48 -1.22 -11.34
N THR A 276 24.54 -1.52 -10.59
CA THR A 276 25.24 -2.81 -10.63
C THR A 276 25.06 -3.64 -9.36
N ARG A 277 24.70 -3.03 -8.23
CA ARG A 277 24.60 -3.67 -6.90
C ARG A 277 23.18 -3.71 -6.34
N CYS A 278 22.27 -2.97 -6.93
CA CYS A 278 20.86 -2.94 -6.57
C CYS A 278 20.01 -3.50 -7.69
N ASN A 279 18.93 -4.19 -7.31
CA ASN A 279 17.84 -4.53 -8.21
C ASN A 279 16.55 -3.95 -7.60
N THR A 280 15.90 -3.05 -8.31
CA THR A 280 14.83 -2.23 -7.75
C THR A 280 13.56 -2.35 -8.56
N THR A 281 12.46 -2.64 -7.87
CA THR A 281 11.11 -2.54 -8.41
C THR A 281 10.38 -1.40 -7.73
N THR A 282 9.53 -0.70 -8.47
CA THR A 282 8.77 0.43 -7.95
C THR A 282 7.28 0.19 -8.03
N CYS A 283 6.53 0.86 -7.16
CA CYS A 283 5.08 0.80 -7.14
C CYS A 283 4.52 2.19 -6.81
N TYR A 284 3.75 2.74 -7.75
CA TYR A 284 2.97 3.95 -7.52
C TYR A 284 1.55 3.55 -7.09
N MET A 285 1.09 4.11 -5.98
CA MET A 285 -0.19 3.79 -5.36
C MET A 285 -1.03 5.06 -5.22
N PRO A 286 -2.01 5.29 -6.12
CA PRO A 286 -2.76 6.56 -6.16
C PRO A 286 -3.64 6.80 -4.94
N TYR A 287 -4.16 5.75 -4.30
CA TYR A 287 -5.14 5.84 -3.22
C TYR A 287 -4.64 5.42 -1.84
N ILE A 288 -3.34 5.26 -1.67
CA ILE A 288 -2.79 4.64 -0.45
C ILE A 288 -3.18 5.35 0.84
N THR A 289 -3.41 6.65 0.80
CA THR A 289 -3.88 7.44 1.94
C THR A 289 -5.29 8.02 1.76
N ALA A 290 -6.07 7.51 0.83
CA ALA A 290 -7.45 7.96 0.56
C ALA A 290 -8.32 8.02 1.82
N PHE A 291 -8.16 7.06 2.73
CA PHE A 291 -8.90 7.02 4.00
C PHE A 291 -8.48 8.12 5.01
N PHE A 292 -7.45 8.91 4.72
CA PHE A 292 -7.10 10.10 5.49
C PHE A 292 -7.88 11.34 5.07
N GLN A 293 -8.62 11.31 3.96
CA GLN A 293 -9.41 12.46 3.51
C GLN A 293 -10.37 12.94 4.61
N PRO A 294 -10.49 14.27 4.79
CA PRO A 294 -11.50 14.87 5.64
C PRO A 294 -12.89 14.50 5.12
N ARG A 295 -13.76 14.06 6.01
CA ARG A 295 -15.08 13.56 5.65
C ARG A 295 -16.10 13.73 6.77
N LYS A 296 -17.35 13.75 6.40
CA LYS A 296 -18.49 13.67 7.31
C LYS A 296 -18.80 12.21 7.66
N LYS A 297 -19.72 12.01 8.61
CA LYS A 297 -20.14 10.68 9.03
C LYS A 297 -20.86 9.95 7.92
N GLU A 298 -21.71 10.64 7.18
CA GLU A 298 -22.51 10.17 6.07
C GLU A 298 -21.71 9.77 4.82
N ASP A 299 -20.46 10.24 4.69
CA ASP A 299 -19.60 9.89 3.57
C ASP A 299 -19.11 8.43 3.63
N ARG A 300 -19.26 7.77 4.77
CA ARG A 300 -19.02 6.34 4.91
C ARG A 300 -20.30 5.56 4.71
N PRO A 301 -20.22 4.37 4.08
CA PRO A 301 -21.37 3.50 4.01
C PRO A 301 -21.79 3.08 5.42
N LEU A 302 -23.09 2.84 5.61
CA LEU A 302 -23.56 2.20 6.81
C LEU A 302 -22.90 0.82 6.91
N VAL A 303 -22.10 0.65 7.94
CA VAL A 303 -21.62 -0.67 8.29
C VAL A 303 -22.78 -1.44 8.84
N VAL A 304 -23.32 -2.28 8.01
CA VAL A 304 -24.23 -3.38 8.27
C VAL A 304 -25.28 -3.12 9.34
N PRO A 305 -26.54 -3.23 8.97
CA PRO A 305 -27.62 -3.22 9.90
C PRO A 305 -27.43 -4.31 10.93
N LYS A 306 -27.61 -3.92 12.12
CA LYS A 306 -27.98 -4.84 13.17
C LYS A 306 -29.21 -5.62 12.75
N ASN A 307 -29.13 -6.90 12.83
CA ASN A 307 -30.32 -7.67 13.11
C ASN A 307 -30.75 -7.43 14.55
#